data_b1310b2c33b556dddc6c5fdda5cc3bc6
#
_entry.id   b1310b2c33b556dddc6c5fdda5cc3bc6
#
_cell.length_a   1.000
_cell.length_b   1.000
_cell.length_c   1.000
_cell.angle_alpha   90.00
_cell.angle_beta   90.00
_cell.angle_gamma   90.00
#
_symmetry.space_group_name_H-M   'P 1'
#
loop_
_entity.id
_entity.type
_entity.pdbx_description
1 polymer ?
#
loop_
_entity_poly.entity_id
_entity_poly.type
_entity_poly.pdbx_seq_one_letter_code
_entity_poly.pdbx_strand_id
1 'polypeptide(L)'
;MKGIPGIGSAFANRIVKYRNLLGGFCHIEQLKEVYGIDEAKYELLKDWFSVDTAMISKIRINVLSARELAAHPYISFSQAEVILKLRKRKGKIMSWDELRFLEEFQEDDYIRLCSYISFDAE
;
A
#
# COMPACT_ATOMS: atom_id res chain seq x y z
N MET A 1 6.77 16.63 10.51
CA MET A 1 5.47 16.32 11.11
C MET A 1 5.20 17.05 12.40
N LYS A 2 6.22 17.22 13.20
CA LYS A 2 6.07 18.04 14.40
C LYS A 2 5.67 19.45 14.01
N GLY A 3 4.82 20.05 14.80
CA GLY A 3 4.39 21.41 14.55
C GLY A 3 3.05 21.56 13.84
N ILE A 4 2.40 20.46 13.44
CA ILE A 4 1.04 20.53 12.89
C ILE A 4 0.08 20.80 14.04
N PRO A 5 -0.68 21.90 14.01
CA PRO A 5 -1.59 22.21 15.10
C PRO A 5 -2.62 21.08 15.32
N GLY A 6 -2.81 20.70 16.58
CA GLY A 6 -3.77 19.67 16.95
C GLY A 6 -3.30 18.23 16.76
N ILE A 7 -2.08 18.04 16.26
CA ILE A 7 -1.52 16.70 16.03
C ILE A 7 -0.27 16.52 16.89
N GLY A 8 -0.32 15.53 17.78
CA GLY A 8 0.82 15.21 18.64
C GLY A 8 1.84 14.34 17.91
N SER A 9 3.02 14.21 18.54
CA SER A 9 4.11 13.42 17.94
C SER A 9 3.75 11.93 17.78
N ALA A 10 2.88 11.39 18.65
CA ALA A 10 2.45 9.99 18.51
C ALA A 10 1.71 9.76 17.20
N PHE A 11 0.81 10.67 16.83
CA PHE A 11 0.10 10.57 15.55
C PHE A 11 1.02 10.81 14.37
N ALA A 12 1.95 11.78 14.50
CA ALA A 12 2.92 12.04 13.45
C ALA A 12 3.76 10.78 13.17
N ASN A 13 4.19 10.08 14.22
CA ASN A 13 4.95 8.84 14.08
C ASN A 13 4.12 7.74 13.41
N ARG A 14 2.84 7.63 13.76
CA ARG A 14 1.95 6.64 13.12
C ARG A 14 1.80 6.90 11.63
N ILE A 15 1.66 8.17 11.25
CA ILE A 15 1.53 8.55 9.85
C ILE A 15 2.79 8.18 9.07
N VAL A 16 3.96 8.48 9.63
CA VAL A 16 5.24 8.16 8.99
C VAL A 16 5.41 6.65 8.84
N LYS A 17 5.11 5.90 9.89
CA LYS A 17 5.20 4.43 9.85
C LYS A 17 4.29 3.84 8.79
N TYR A 18 3.04 4.30 8.75
CA TYR A 18 2.07 3.79 7.79
C TYR A 18 2.49 4.15 6.37
N ARG A 19 2.94 5.38 6.16
CA ARG A 19 3.44 5.81 4.85
C ARG A 19 4.58 4.91 4.38
N ASN A 20 5.51 4.58 5.27
CA ASN A 20 6.64 3.73 4.91
C ASN A 20 6.20 2.31 4.57
N LEU A 21 5.19 1.78 5.27
CA LEU A 21 4.65 0.46 4.97
C LEU A 21 3.94 0.43 3.62
N LEU A 22 3.23 1.51 3.28
CA LEU A 22 2.56 1.63 1.99
C LEU A 22 3.53 1.80 0.82
N GLY A 23 4.68 2.42 1.08
CA GLY A 23 5.58 2.86 0.01
C GLY A 23 5.29 4.28 -0.45
N GLY A 24 4.51 5.02 0.34
CA GLY A 24 4.09 6.38 0.05
C GLY A 24 2.57 6.48 -0.10
N PHE A 25 2.03 7.67 0.02
CA PHE A 25 0.60 7.89 -0.19
C PHE A 25 0.34 8.22 -1.65
N CYS A 26 -0.66 7.55 -2.24
CA CYS A 26 -1.14 7.85 -3.58
C CYS A 26 -2.28 8.87 -3.56
N HIS A 27 -3.03 8.89 -2.46
CA HIS A 27 -4.18 9.77 -2.28
C HIS A 27 -4.16 10.34 -0.87
N ILE A 28 -4.55 11.59 -0.73
CA ILE A 28 -4.57 12.23 0.60
C ILE A 28 -5.55 11.51 1.54
N GLU A 29 -6.60 10.92 1.02
CA GLU A 29 -7.61 10.18 1.78
C GLU A 29 -7.02 8.98 2.51
N GLN A 30 -5.87 8.49 2.08
CA GLN A 30 -5.19 7.36 2.76
C GLN A 30 -4.75 7.73 4.18
N LEU A 31 -4.68 9.01 4.51
CA LEU A 31 -4.42 9.43 5.89
C LEU A 31 -5.48 8.89 6.86
N LYS A 32 -6.70 8.70 6.39
CA LYS A 32 -7.79 8.14 7.20
C LYS A 32 -7.54 6.70 7.62
N GLU A 33 -6.66 5.98 6.92
CA GLU A 33 -6.33 4.60 7.22
C GLU A 33 -5.38 4.48 8.41
N VAL A 34 -4.72 5.56 8.80
CA VAL A 34 -3.82 5.56 9.93
C VAL A 34 -4.63 5.44 11.21
N TYR A 35 -4.22 4.51 12.09
CA TYR A 35 -4.93 4.27 13.33
C TYR A 35 -5.07 5.54 14.17
N GLY A 36 -6.29 5.83 14.56
CA GLY A 36 -6.58 6.99 15.41
C GLY A 36 -6.86 8.28 14.64
N ILE A 37 -6.79 8.27 13.32
CA ILE A 37 -7.13 9.44 12.51
C ILE A 37 -8.62 9.38 12.20
N ASP A 38 -9.40 10.23 12.86
CA ASP A 38 -10.84 10.36 12.59
C ASP A 38 -11.07 11.48 11.56
N GLU A 39 -12.33 11.75 11.26
CA GLU A 39 -12.68 12.77 10.28
C GLU A 39 -12.18 14.15 10.67
N ALA A 40 -12.27 14.50 11.97
CA ALA A 40 -11.80 15.80 12.46
C ALA A 40 -10.29 15.96 12.28
N LYS A 41 -9.53 14.91 12.61
CA LYS A 41 -8.07 14.93 12.43
C LYS A 41 -7.70 14.98 10.97
N TYR A 42 -8.41 14.22 10.13
CA TYR A 42 -8.17 14.24 8.70
C TYR A 42 -8.36 15.67 8.13
N GLU A 43 -9.42 16.35 8.53
CA GLU A 43 -9.67 17.73 8.08
C GLU A 43 -8.54 18.68 8.47
N LEU A 44 -7.93 18.48 9.64
CA LEU A 44 -6.77 19.26 10.07
C LEU A 44 -5.53 18.93 9.24
N LEU A 45 -5.36 17.65 8.87
CA LEU A 45 -4.13 17.18 8.24
C LEU A 45 -4.11 17.38 6.73
N LYS A 46 -5.24 17.33 6.06
CA LYS A 46 -5.27 17.30 4.60
C LYS A 46 -4.60 18.50 3.93
N ASP A 47 -4.62 19.65 4.58
CA ASP A 47 -4.00 20.87 4.04
C ASP A 47 -2.50 20.94 4.30
N TRP A 48 -1.98 20.07 5.18
CA TRP A 48 -0.58 20.04 5.55
C TRP A 48 0.25 19.03 4.74
N PHE A 49 -0.43 18.16 3.98
CA PHE A 49 0.22 17.11 3.21
C PHE A 49 -0.07 17.28 1.74
N SER A 50 0.92 16.97 0.93
CA SER A 50 0.74 16.83 -0.50
C SER A 50 1.16 15.42 -0.90
N VAL A 51 0.60 14.94 -1.99
CA VAL A 51 0.88 13.59 -2.49
C VAL A 51 1.71 13.71 -3.76
N ASP A 52 2.83 12.99 -3.79
CA ASP A 52 3.68 12.92 -4.97
C ASP A 52 3.76 11.46 -5.42
N THR A 53 2.97 11.11 -6.42
CA THR A 53 2.90 9.73 -6.92
C THR A 53 4.19 9.29 -7.61
N ALA A 54 5.04 10.23 -8.02
CA ALA A 54 6.33 9.90 -8.59
C ALA A 54 7.30 9.32 -7.56
N MET A 55 7.02 9.54 -6.27
CA MET A 55 7.89 9.07 -5.17
C MET A 55 7.41 7.76 -4.56
N ILE A 56 6.42 7.10 -5.16
CA ILE A 56 5.88 5.84 -4.64
C ILE A 56 6.88 4.71 -4.84
N SER A 57 7.16 3.97 -3.75
CA SER A 57 7.96 2.75 -3.81
C SER A 57 7.07 1.61 -4.28
N LYS A 58 7.41 1.00 -5.40
CA LYS A 58 6.58 -0.05 -5.99
C LYS A 58 6.80 -1.41 -5.32
N ILE A 59 5.73 -2.20 -5.28
CA ILE A 59 5.77 -3.58 -4.82
C ILE A 59 6.19 -4.44 -6.02
N ARG A 60 7.39 -5.01 -5.95
CA ARG A 60 7.92 -5.84 -7.04
C ARG A 60 7.41 -7.26 -6.89
N ILE A 61 6.21 -7.49 -7.42
CA ILE A 61 5.44 -8.70 -7.21
C ILE A 61 6.16 -9.97 -7.67
N ASN A 62 7.05 -9.85 -8.65
CA ASN A 62 7.79 -10.99 -9.19
C ASN A 62 9.10 -11.27 -8.46
N VAL A 63 9.46 -10.46 -7.49
CA VAL A 63 10.77 -10.54 -6.83
C VAL A 63 10.65 -10.80 -5.33
N LEU A 64 9.69 -10.16 -4.67
CA LEU A 64 9.58 -10.18 -3.22
C LEU A 64 9.16 -11.54 -2.68
N SER A 65 9.60 -11.86 -1.46
CA SER A 65 9.16 -13.06 -0.74
C SER A 65 7.73 -12.87 -0.24
N ALA A 66 7.11 -13.97 0.22
CA ALA A 66 5.77 -13.90 0.81
C ALA A 66 5.73 -12.95 2.00
N ARG A 67 6.75 -13.00 2.86
CA ARG A 67 6.84 -12.13 4.03
C ARG A 67 6.93 -10.66 3.62
N GLU A 68 7.74 -10.36 2.62
CA GLU A 68 7.89 -9.00 2.12
C GLU A 68 6.61 -8.47 1.49
N LEU A 69 5.93 -9.32 0.73
CA LEU A 69 4.63 -8.95 0.14
C LEU A 69 3.59 -8.69 1.22
N ALA A 70 3.50 -9.57 2.21
CA ALA A 70 2.50 -9.46 3.27
C ALA A 70 2.80 -8.32 4.25
N ALA A 71 3.99 -7.76 4.19
CA ALA A 71 4.32 -6.59 5.01
C ALA A 71 3.58 -5.34 4.55
N HIS A 72 3.11 -5.32 3.30
CA HIS A 72 2.34 -4.20 2.80
C HIS A 72 0.92 -4.23 3.37
N PRO A 73 0.38 -3.08 3.84
CA PRO A 73 -0.96 -3.04 4.45
C PRO A 73 -2.09 -3.53 3.55
N TYR A 74 -1.91 -3.47 2.24
CA TYR A 74 -2.94 -3.86 1.27
C TYR A 74 -2.82 -5.30 0.79
N ILE A 75 -1.81 -6.04 1.25
CA ILE A 75 -1.61 -7.43 0.85
C ILE A 75 -1.73 -8.33 2.07
N SER A 76 -2.69 -9.25 2.06
CA SER A 76 -2.82 -10.24 3.12
C SER A 76 -1.83 -11.37 2.93
N PHE A 77 -1.63 -12.18 3.97
CA PHE A 77 -0.75 -13.34 3.87
C PHE A 77 -1.28 -14.34 2.84
N SER A 78 -2.60 -14.54 2.78
CA SER A 78 -3.20 -15.42 1.78
C SER A 78 -2.92 -14.93 0.36
N GLN A 79 -3.03 -13.64 0.13
CA GLN A 79 -2.74 -13.05 -1.17
C GLN A 79 -1.26 -13.23 -1.53
N ALA A 80 -0.36 -13.03 -0.56
CA ALA A 80 1.06 -13.23 -0.79
C ALA A 80 1.37 -14.68 -1.19
N GLU A 81 0.72 -15.63 -0.53
CA GLU A 81 0.93 -17.05 -0.85
C GLU A 81 0.47 -17.40 -2.25
N VAL A 82 -0.71 -16.92 -2.69
CA VAL A 82 -1.19 -17.24 -4.03
C VAL A 82 -0.35 -16.54 -5.11
N ILE A 83 0.21 -15.38 -4.80
CA ILE A 83 1.16 -14.72 -5.70
C ILE A 83 2.37 -15.62 -5.92
N LEU A 84 2.94 -16.17 -4.84
CA LEU A 84 4.10 -17.04 -4.96
C LEU A 84 3.78 -18.32 -5.72
N LYS A 85 2.63 -18.91 -5.47
CA LYS A 85 2.20 -20.10 -6.19
C LYS A 85 2.06 -19.83 -7.68
N LEU A 86 1.47 -18.70 -8.03
CA LEU A 86 1.30 -18.31 -9.42
C LEU A 86 2.66 -18.07 -10.09
N ARG A 87 3.57 -17.39 -9.40
CA ARG A 87 4.94 -17.16 -9.90
C ARG A 87 5.65 -18.49 -10.16
N LYS A 88 5.54 -19.43 -9.23
CA LYS A 88 6.20 -20.72 -9.35
C LYS A 88 5.66 -21.50 -10.55
N ARG A 89 4.36 -21.42 -10.79
CA ARG A 89 3.71 -22.15 -11.87
C ARG A 89 3.98 -21.54 -13.25
N LYS A 90 3.93 -20.21 -13.33
CA LYS A 90 4.03 -19.47 -14.59
C LYS A 90 5.40 -18.85 -14.84
N GLY A 91 6.24 -18.80 -13.82
CA GLY A 91 7.54 -18.14 -13.86
C GLY A 91 7.50 -16.66 -13.61
N LYS A 92 6.51 -15.96 -14.10
CA LYS A 92 6.41 -14.51 -13.95
C LYS A 92 4.97 -14.07 -14.15
N ILE A 93 4.54 -13.13 -13.31
CA ILE A 93 3.22 -12.51 -13.45
C ILE A 93 3.39 -11.26 -14.30
N MET A 94 2.65 -11.18 -15.41
CA MET A 94 2.82 -10.12 -16.41
C MET A 94 1.86 -8.96 -16.24
N SER A 95 0.68 -9.20 -15.70
CA SER A 95 -0.34 -8.16 -15.58
C SER A 95 -1.34 -8.49 -14.50
N TRP A 96 -2.15 -7.51 -14.14
CA TRP A 96 -3.22 -7.68 -13.17
C TRP A 96 -4.25 -8.73 -13.62
N ASP A 97 -4.44 -8.91 -14.93
CA ASP A 97 -5.40 -9.89 -15.43
C ASP A 97 -5.14 -11.29 -14.91
N GLU A 98 -3.89 -11.63 -14.63
CA GLU A 98 -3.54 -12.95 -14.10
C GLU A 98 -3.96 -13.12 -12.64
N LEU A 99 -4.10 -12.02 -11.90
CA LEU A 99 -4.51 -12.04 -10.50
C LEU A 99 -6.02 -11.96 -10.33
N ARG A 100 -6.70 -11.28 -11.23
CA ARG A 100 -8.13 -11.01 -11.08
C ARG A 100 -9.00 -12.26 -11.09
N PHE A 101 -8.48 -13.35 -11.61
CA PHE A 101 -9.21 -14.64 -11.62
C PHE A 101 -9.05 -15.43 -10.32
N LEU A 102 -8.20 -14.96 -9.42
CA LEU A 102 -7.98 -15.62 -8.13
C LEU A 102 -9.01 -15.14 -7.10
N GLU A 103 -9.54 -16.07 -6.30
CA GLU A 103 -10.52 -15.74 -5.27
C GLU A 103 -10.00 -14.69 -4.27
N GLU A 104 -8.72 -14.73 -4.00
CA GLU A 104 -8.09 -13.86 -3.01
C GLU A 104 -8.02 -12.40 -3.45
N PHE A 105 -8.27 -12.11 -4.72
CA PHE A 105 -8.21 -10.76 -5.24
C PHE A 105 -9.58 -10.30 -5.75
N GLN A 106 -10.02 -9.17 -5.22
CA GLN A 106 -11.29 -8.55 -5.56
C GLN A 106 -11.06 -7.26 -6.34
N GLU A 107 -12.13 -6.68 -6.89
CA GLU A 107 -12.05 -5.40 -7.59
C GLU A 107 -11.46 -4.30 -6.69
N ASP A 108 -11.83 -4.29 -5.41
CA ASP A 108 -11.32 -3.31 -4.45
C ASP A 108 -9.81 -3.43 -4.27
N ASP A 109 -9.29 -4.64 -4.32
CA ASP A 109 -7.84 -4.87 -4.21
C ASP A 109 -7.11 -4.28 -5.41
N TYR A 110 -7.67 -4.42 -6.60
CA TYR A 110 -7.09 -3.81 -7.79
C TYR A 110 -7.05 -2.29 -7.65
N ILE A 111 -8.16 -1.68 -7.23
CA ILE A 111 -8.25 -0.23 -7.08
C ILE A 111 -7.19 0.29 -6.11
N ARG A 112 -6.98 -0.41 -4.99
CA ARG A 112 -6.00 -0.02 -3.99
C ARG A 112 -4.56 -0.29 -4.40
N LEU A 113 -4.32 -1.39 -5.09
CA LEU A 113 -2.97 -1.86 -5.39
C LEU A 113 -2.43 -1.40 -6.74
N CYS A 114 -3.28 -0.98 -7.67
CA CYS A 114 -2.83 -0.66 -9.03
C CYS A 114 -1.72 0.38 -9.09
N SER A 115 -1.69 1.31 -8.13
CA SER A 115 -0.65 2.34 -8.07
C SER A 115 0.64 1.84 -7.42
N TYR A 116 0.59 0.70 -6.74
CA TYR A 116 1.73 0.18 -5.98
C TYR A 116 2.43 -1.00 -6.64
N ILE A 117 1.72 -1.79 -7.44
CA ILE A 117 2.29 -3.02 -7.99
C ILE A 117 3.14 -2.75 -9.23
N SER A 118 4.33 -3.37 -9.25
CA SER A 118 5.19 -3.43 -10.43
C SER A 118 5.30 -4.89 -10.86
N PHE A 119 5.12 -5.14 -12.14
CA PHE A 119 5.26 -6.48 -12.71
C PHE A 119 6.66 -6.73 -13.28
N ASP A 120 7.59 -5.82 -13.03
CA ASP A 120 8.98 -5.98 -13.46
C ASP A 120 9.64 -7.14 -12.70
N ALA A 121 10.55 -7.84 -13.37
CA ALA A 121 11.27 -8.98 -12.81
C ALA A 121 12.60 -8.60 -12.16
N GLU A 122 12.91 -7.34 -12.10
CA GLU A 122 14.20 -6.86 -11.56
C GLU A 122 14.08 -6.04 -10.30
#